data_c797129f775b32d99acc72b6e8ff3199
#
_entry.id   c797129f775b32d99acc72b6e8ff3199
#
_cell.length_a   1.000
_cell.length_b   1.000
_cell.length_c   1.000
_cell.angle_alpha   90.00
_cell.angle_beta   90.00
_cell.angle_gamma   90.00
#
_symmetry.space_group_name_H-M   'P 1'
#
loop_
_entity.id
_entity.type
_entity.pdbx_description
1 polymer ?
#
loop_
_entity_poly.entity_id
_entity_poly.type
_entity_poly.pdbx_seq_one_letter_code
_entity_poly.pdbx_strand_id
1 'polypeptide(L)'
;MSFLAHEENGLLIKTSTVLSDVRHGFSTRIGGVSPAPWDSLNLGVGRGDDMDRVRENYRRFCAALGVDEHRAVLSKQVHENNVRHVTAEDCGKGLFRDRDYTSVDAMVTDTPGIPLVVFSADCGIILLHDPVHEAVGAAHAGWRGAACGIAYKTVRRMQELFGTDPGDLRAAIGAAIGLCCFETDADVPQALEAALGAEAEPYIPRRGPKWHVDLKGVNARWLEKAGVRQIDVSPDCTACHPELYWSHRRMGQARGAQIAMICL
;
A
#
# COMPACT_ATOMS: atom_id res chain seq x y z
N MET A 1 18.88 -1.72 3.98
CA MET A 1 17.49 -1.23 3.80
C MET A 1 16.70 -1.70 4.99
N SER A 2 15.92 -0.85 5.60
CA SER A 2 15.15 -1.20 6.81
C SER A 2 13.95 -0.27 7.00
N PHE A 3 12.88 -0.85 7.55
CA PHE A 3 11.75 -0.08 8.05
C PHE A 3 12.08 0.47 9.44
N LEU A 4 11.77 1.74 9.64
CA LEU A 4 11.91 2.45 10.92
C LEU A 4 10.54 2.77 11.49
N ALA A 5 10.44 2.80 12.82
CA ALA A 5 9.26 3.24 13.53
C ALA A 5 9.50 4.63 14.11
N HIS A 6 8.57 5.54 13.89
CA HIS A 6 8.62 6.90 14.41
C HIS A 6 7.35 7.18 15.21
N GLU A 7 7.53 7.79 16.39
CA GLU A 7 6.40 8.33 17.14
C GLU A 7 6.33 9.84 16.90
N GLU A 8 5.22 10.31 16.37
CA GLU A 8 4.97 11.71 16.08
C GLU A 8 3.56 12.08 16.55
N ASN A 9 3.45 13.00 17.52
CA ASN A 9 2.17 13.46 18.08
C ASN A 9 1.23 12.33 18.53
N GLY A 10 1.78 11.25 19.10
CA GLY A 10 1.05 10.05 19.53
C GLY A 10 0.71 9.07 18.41
N LEU A 11 1.08 9.35 17.17
CA LEU A 11 0.98 8.43 16.05
C LEU A 11 2.23 7.53 16.01
N LEU A 12 2.04 6.25 15.72
CA LEU A 12 3.13 5.35 15.38
C LEU A 12 3.13 5.14 13.85
N ILE A 13 4.16 5.69 13.19
CA ILE A 13 4.31 5.65 11.72
C ILE A 13 5.52 4.79 11.37
N LYS A 14 5.40 4.01 10.31
CA LYS A 14 6.53 3.28 9.71
C LYS A 14 7.00 3.97 8.44
N THR A 15 8.31 4.09 8.29
CA THR A 15 8.96 4.61 7.07
C THR A 15 10.03 3.64 6.59
N SER A 16 10.40 3.73 5.32
CA SER A 16 11.49 2.94 4.74
C SER A 16 12.71 3.79 4.46
N THR A 17 13.88 3.34 4.84
CA THR A 17 15.14 4.06 4.59
C THR A 17 15.47 4.21 3.12
N VAL A 18 14.91 3.37 2.25
CA VAL A 18 15.11 3.47 0.79
C VAL A 18 14.37 4.66 0.17
N LEU A 19 13.35 5.19 0.88
CA LEU A 19 12.54 6.35 0.46
C LEU A 19 12.83 7.61 1.30
N SER A 20 14.00 7.70 1.93
CA SER A 20 14.33 8.77 2.90
C SER A 20 14.33 10.19 2.34
N ASP A 21 14.39 10.35 1.03
CA ASP A 21 14.42 11.63 0.31
C ASP A 21 13.06 12.07 -0.24
N VAL A 22 12.01 11.34 0.06
CA VAL A 22 10.63 11.69 -0.30
C VAL A 22 9.69 11.54 0.91
N ARG A 23 8.67 12.40 1.00
CA ARG A 23 7.69 12.30 2.08
C ARG A 23 6.86 11.05 1.91
N HIS A 24 6.93 10.14 2.87
CA HIS A 24 6.17 8.90 2.83
C HIS A 24 5.90 8.35 4.23
N GLY A 25 4.90 7.51 4.34
CA GLY A 25 4.59 6.82 5.58
C GLY A 25 3.60 5.68 5.39
N PHE A 26 3.77 4.66 6.20
CA PHE A 26 2.83 3.56 6.38
C PHE A 26 2.21 3.72 7.77
N SER A 27 0.90 3.90 7.84
CA SER A 27 0.23 4.05 9.13
C SER A 27 0.17 2.71 9.87
N THR A 28 0.16 2.80 11.18
CA THR A 28 -0.36 1.76 12.07
C THR A 28 -1.82 2.08 12.44
N ARG A 29 -2.40 1.36 13.40
CA ARG A 29 -3.71 1.69 13.97
C ARG A 29 -3.64 2.59 15.21
N ILE A 30 -2.45 3.08 15.58
CA ILE A 30 -2.17 3.80 16.84
C ILE A 30 -2.23 5.31 16.64
N GLY A 31 -2.85 6.02 17.59
CA GLY A 31 -2.77 7.48 17.71
C GLY A 31 -3.92 8.27 17.08
N GLY A 32 -4.99 7.60 16.67
CA GLY A 32 -6.18 8.24 16.13
C GLY A 32 -7.23 8.61 17.17
N VAL A 33 -8.39 9.05 16.67
CA VAL A 33 -9.54 9.49 17.49
C VAL A 33 -10.77 8.60 17.35
N SER A 34 -10.72 7.59 16.51
CA SER A 34 -11.84 6.68 16.29
C SER A 34 -12.04 5.76 17.50
N PRO A 35 -13.29 5.53 17.96
CA PRO A 35 -13.60 4.59 19.03
C PRO A 35 -13.64 3.15 18.50
N ALA A 36 -13.76 2.19 19.40
CA ALA A 36 -14.02 0.80 19.03
C ALA A 36 -15.29 0.69 18.14
N PRO A 37 -15.30 -0.18 17.12
CA PRO A 37 -14.29 -1.17 16.77
C PRO A 37 -13.13 -0.62 15.88
N TRP A 38 -13.08 0.69 15.63
CA TRP A 38 -12.10 1.35 14.76
C TRP A 38 -10.96 2.03 15.54
N ASP A 39 -10.74 1.62 16.77
CA ASP A 39 -9.73 2.21 17.68
C ASP A 39 -8.30 1.90 17.24
N SER A 40 -7.51 2.92 17.00
CA SER A 40 -7.85 4.34 17.10
C SER A 40 -7.61 5.11 15.79
N LEU A 41 -6.53 4.82 15.03
CA LEU A 41 -6.19 5.48 13.76
C LEU A 41 -6.83 4.73 12.58
N ASN A 42 -8.14 4.87 12.44
CA ASN A 42 -8.82 4.38 11.24
C ASN A 42 -8.71 5.42 10.12
N LEU A 43 -8.10 5.02 9.00
CA LEU A 43 -7.99 5.84 7.79
C LEU A 43 -8.84 5.29 6.63
N GLY A 44 -9.65 4.27 6.91
CA GLY A 44 -10.54 3.62 5.93
C GLY A 44 -11.83 4.40 5.70
N VAL A 45 -11.96 5.04 4.54
CA VAL A 45 -13.19 5.72 4.12
C VAL A 45 -14.30 4.70 3.81
N GLY A 46 -15.52 4.94 4.34
CA GLY A 46 -16.68 4.09 4.07
C GLY A 46 -16.67 2.72 4.79
N ARG A 47 -16.00 2.64 5.94
CA ARG A 47 -15.93 1.44 6.78
C ARG A 47 -16.88 1.45 7.97
N GLY A 48 -17.85 2.37 8.00
CA GLY A 48 -18.86 2.49 9.07
C GLY A 48 -18.45 3.40 10.22
N ASP A 49 -17.22 3.90 10.25
CA ASP A 49 -16.77 4.93 11.18
C ASP A 49 -17.31 6.32 10.78
N ASP A 50 -17.36 7.22 11.75
CA ASP A 50 -17.72 8.62 11.54
C ASP A 50 -16.69 9.32 10.64
N MET A 51 -17.16 9.94 9.56
CA MET A 51 -16.28 10.59 8.58
C MET A 51 -15.50 11.79 9.13
N ASP A 52 -16.04 12.49 10.15
CA ASP A 52 -15.30 13.60 10.76
C ASP A 52 -14.13 13.09 11.59
N ARG A 53 -14.27 11.93 12.23
CA ARG A 53 -13.16 11.24 12.90
C ARG A 53 -12.13 10.72 11.90
N VAL A 54 -12.58 10.16 10.79
CA VAL A 54 -11.68 9.71 9.73
C VAL A 54 -10.91 10.91 9.16
N ARG A 55 -11.55 12.05 8.91
CA ARG A 55 -10.88 13.29 8.45
C ARG A 55 -9.87 13.80 9.49
N GLU A 56 -10.22 13.78 10.78
CA GLU A 56 -9.27 14.15 11.84
C GLU A 56 -8.07 13.20 11.88
N ASN A 57 -8.26 11.90 11.67
CA ASN A 57 -7.17 10.94 11.55
C ASN A 57 -6.27 11.26 10.34
N TYR A 58 -6.85 11.62 9.18
CA TYR A 58 -6.07 12.09 8.02
C TYR A 58 -5.31 13.37 8.32
N ARG A 59 -5.95 14.35 8.95
CA ARG A 59 -5.31 15.61 9.35
C ARG A 59 -4.07 15.35 10.22
N ARG A 60 -4.18 14.46 11.21
CA ARG A 60 -3.06 14.07 12.06
C ARG A 60 -1.95 13.39 11.29
N PHE A 61 -2.29 12.40 10.46
CA PHE A 61 -1.31 11.63 9.70
C PHE A 61 -0.60 12.50 8.65
N CYS A 62 -1.33 13.34 7.93
CA CYS A 62 -0.77 14.28 6.96
C CYS A 62 0.13 15.33 7.63
N ALA A 63 -0.28 15.88 8.79
CA ALA A 63 0.54 16.82 9.57
C ALA A 63 1.87 16.19 10.02
N ALA A 64 1.86 14.92 10.44
CA ALA A 64 3.08 14.21 10.85
C ALA A 64 4.03 13.97 9.65
N LEU A 65 3.51 13.86 8.43
CA LEU A 65 4.33 13.74 7.21
C LEU A 65 4.66 15.10 6.55
N GLY A 66 4.12 16.20 7.07
CA GLY A 66 4.31 17.54 6.50
C GLY A 66 3.66 17.70 5.12
N VAL A 67 2.50 17.09 4.88
CA VAL A 67 1.73 17.15 3.63
C VAL A 67 0.33 17.72 3.87
N ASP A 68 -0.29 18.27 2.81
CA ASP A 68 -1.63 18.83 2.86
C ASP A 68 -2.70 17.76 2.61
N GLU A 69 -3.54 17.49 3.60
CA GLU A 69 -4.63 16.51 3.51
C GLU A 69 -5.69 16.89 2.47
N HIS A 70 -5.88 18.16 2.20
CA HIS A 70 -6.84 18.64 1.19
C HIS A 70 -6.42 18.31 -0.25
N ARG A 71 -5.13 18.00 -0.45
CA ARG A 71 -4.59 17.58 -1.73
C ARG A 71 -4.48 16.06 -1.87
N ALA A 72 -4.73 15.29 -0.80
CA ALA A 72 -4.63 13.84 -0.83
C ALA A 72 -5.61 13.22 -1.84
N VAL A 73 -5.11 12.28 -2.63
CA VAL A 73 -5.89 11.51 -3.61
C VAL A 73 -5.96 10.06 -3.17
N LEU A 74 -7.18 9.57 -2.96
CA LEU A 74 -7.43 8.24 -2.44
C LEU A 74 -7.79 7.26 -3.55
N SER A 75 -7.16 6.12 -3.58
CA SER A 75 -7.49 5.03 -4.51
C SER A 75 -8.93 4.53 -4.37
N LYS A 76 -9.46 3.88 -5.40
CA LYS A 76 -10.72 3.13 -5.38
C LYS A 76 -10.43 1.68 -5.73
N GLN A 77 -9.95 0.94 -4.73
CA GLN A 77 -9.43 -0.40 -4.87
C GLN A 77 -10.54 -1.43 -5.08
N VAL A 78 -10.38 -2.25 -6.10
CA VAL A 78 -11.29 -3.34 -6.47
C VAL A 78 -10.55 -4.67 -6.65
N HIS A 79 -9.26 -4.71 -6.26
CA HIS A 79 -8.36 -5.85 -6.38
C HIS A 79 -8.05 -6.23 -7.84
N GLU A 80 -7.96 -5.22 -8.69
CA GLU A 80 -7.56 -5.32 -10.09
C GLU A 80 -6.14 -4.77 -10.29
N ASN A 81 -5.82 -4.29 -11.50
CA ASN A 81 -4.49 -3.79 -11.85
C ASN A 81 -4.52 -2.48 -12.65
N ASN A 82 -5.55 -1.67 -12.44
CA ASN A 82 -5.68 -0.36 -13.06
C ASN A 82 -4.79 0.67 -12.37
N VAL A 83 -3.95 1.35 -13.15
CA VAL A 83 -3.02 2.38 -12.71
C VAL A 83 -3.47 3.74 -13.23
N ARG A 84 -3.82 4.67 -12.33
CA ARG A 84 -4.23 6.04 -12.67
C ARG A 84 -3.04 6.98 -12.67
N HIS A 85 -2.91 7.80 -13.69
CA HIS A 85 -2.10 9.02 -13.65
C HIS A 85 -2.91 10.09 -12.90
N VAL A 86 -2.33 10.58 -11.80
CA VAL A 86 -2.94 11.60 -10.92
C VAL A 86 -2.35 12.96 -11.25
N THR A 87 -3.21 13.96 -11.37
CA THR A 87 -2.86 15.35 -11.64
C THR A 87 -3.45 16.30 -10.60
N ALA A 88 -3.17 17.59 -10.68
CA ALA A 88 -3.73 18.61 -9.79
C ALA A 88 -5.28 18.62 -9.77
N GLU A 89 -5.93 18.18 -10.85
CA GLU A 89 -7.39 18.07 -10.94
C GLU A 89 -7.99 16.99 -10.02
N ASP A 90 -7.16 16.05 -9.58
CA ASP A 90 -7.57 14.96 -8.70
C ASP A 90 -7.50 15.31 -7.20
N CYS A 91 -6.87 16.42 -6.84
CA CYS A 91 -6.67 16.84 -5.44
C CYS A 91 -7.97 16.76 -4.62
N GLY A 92 -7.89 16.09 -3.46
CA GLY A 92 -9.00 15.92 -2.51
C GLY A 92 -9.99 14.80 -2.85
N LYS A 93 -9.84 14.13 -4.01
CA LYS A 93 -10.76 13.04 -4.41
C LYS A 93 -10.69 11.84 -3.45
N GLY A 94 -11.84 11.49 -2.94
CA GLY A 94 -12.06 10.34 -2.06
C GLY A 94 -12.08 10.68 -0.57
N LEU A 95 -11.64 11.89 -0.17
CA LEU A 95 -11.71 12.37 1.20
C LEU A 95 -12.60 13.62 1.34
N PHE A 96 -12.40 14.61 0.47
CA PHE A 96 -13.13 15.89 0.47
C PHE A 96 -14.00 16.09 -0.77
N ARG A 97 -13.72 15.36 -1.84
CA ARG A 97 -14.45 15.40 -3.10
C ARG A 97 -14.78 13.97 -3.53
N ASP A 98 -15.87 13.82 -4.28
CA ASP A 98 -16.24 12.53 -4.86
C ASP A 98 -15.21 12.09 -5.91
N ARG A 99 -15.01 10.77 -6.00
CA ARG A 99 -14.21 10.16 -7.05
C ARG A 99 -15.01 10.11 -8.36
N ASP A 100 -14.37 10.41 -9.46
CA ASP A 100 -14.88 10.21 -10.83
C ASP A 100 -14.36 8.91 -11.48
N TYR A 101 -13.78 8.03 -10.66
CA TYR A 101 -13.26 6.72 -11.05
C TYR A 101 -13.81 5.62 -10.14
N THR A 102 -13.97 4.41 -10.73
CA THR A 102 -14.61 3.25 -10.06
C THR A 102 -13.63 2.11 -9.78
N SER A 103 -12.48 2.06 -10.47
CA SER A 103 -11.46 1.02 -10.31
C SER A 103 -10.08 1.65 -10.45
N VAL A 104 -9.37 1.80 -9.34
CA VAL A 104 -8.00 2.34 -9.27
C VAL A 104 -7.29 1.63 -8.11
N ASP A 105 -6.45 0.67 -8.41
CA ASP A 105 -5.65 -0.06 -7.43
C ASP A 105 -4.22 0.50 -7.31
N ALA A 106 -3.76 1.27 -8.30
CA ALA A 106 -2.51 2.01 -8.21
C ALA A 106 -2.63 3.42 -8.79
N MET A 107 -1.77 4.31 -8.33
CA MET A 107 -1.69 5.71 -8.74
C MET A 107 -0.24 6.11 -8.92
N VAL A 108 0.03 6.97 -9.90
CA VAL A 108 1.34 7.55 -10.16
C VAL A 108 1.21 9.04 -10.46
N THR A 109 2.21 9.85 -10.09
CA THR A 109 2.25 11.29 -10.38
C THR A 109 3.68 11.81 -10.40
N ASP A 110 3.91 12.85 -11.20
CA ASP A 110 5.08 13.72 -11.21
C ASP A 110 4.74 15.14 -10.70
N THR A 111 3.51 15.34 -10.23
CA THR A 111 3.05 16.64 -9.74
C THR A 111 3.39 16.79 -8.25
N PRO A 112 4.20 17.79 -7.87
CA PRO A 112 4.58 18.00 -6.47
C PRO A 112 3.40 18.34 -5.56
N GLY A 113 3.51 17.91 -4.29
CA GLY A 113 2.56 18.24 -3.24
C GLY A 113 1.21 17.53 -3.36
N ILE A 114 1.12 16.40 -4.09
CA ILE A 114 -0.08 15.56 -4.15
C ILE A 114 0.18 14.24 -3.41
N PRO A 115 -0.34 14.04 -2.20
CA PRO A 115 -0.23 12.78 -1.50
C PRO A 115 -1.08 11.68 -2.17
N LEU A 116 -0.44 10.62 -2.65
CA LEU A 116 -1.09 9.41 -3.14
C LEU A 116 -1.38 8.46 -1.98
N VAL A 117 -2.62 7.97 -1.87
CA VAL A 117 -3.06 7.14 -0.74
C VAL A 117 -3.65 5.81 -1.21
N VAL A 118 -3.08 4.71 -0.71
CA VAL A 118 -3.62 3.35 -0.88
C VAL A 118 -3.91 2.72 0.48
N PHE A 119 -4.93 1.87 0.53
CA PHE A 119 -5.46 1.26 1.76
C PHE A 119 -5.06 -0.19 1.91
N SER A 120 -4.92 -0.64 3.14
CA SER A 120 -4.74 -2.05 3.44
C SER A 120 -5.41 -2.46 4.76
N ALA A 121 -5.72 -3.74 4.82
CA ALA A 121 -5.83 -4.57 5.99
C ALA A 121 -5.58 -6.00 5.52
N ASP A 122 -4.31 -6.41 5.57
CA ASP A 122 -3.69 -7.63 5.07
C ASP A 122 -3.12 -7.60 3.65
N CYS A 123 -3.72 -6.89 2.69
CA CYS A 123 -3.16 -6.78 1.34
C CYS A 123 -1.79 -6.09 1.33
N GLY A 124 -0.95 -6.39 0.33
CA GLY A 124 0.28 -5.65 0.10
C GLY A 124 0.01 -4.20 -0.28
N ILE A 125 0.83 -3.30 0.19
CA ILE A 125 0.87 -1.88 -0.22
C ILE A 125 2.30 -1.52 -0.58
N ILE A 126 2.47 -0.85 -1.72
CA ILE A 126 3.77 -0.57 -2.33
C ILE A 126 3.87 0.92 -2.58
N LEU A 127 4.98 1.53 -2.18
CA LEU A 127 5.35 2.89 -2.54
C LEU A 127 6.57 2.87 -3.44
N LEU A 128 6.56 3.73 -4.47
CA LEU A 128 7.60 3.87 -5.47
C LEU A 128 8.07 5.31 -5.55
N HIS A 129 9.37 5.54 -5.68
CA HIS A 129 9.97 6.84 -5.91
C HIS A 129 11.01 6.76 -7.01
N ASP A 130 10.87 7.63 -8.00
CA ASP A 130 11.87 7.93 -9.02
C ASP A 130 12.54 9.26 -8.66
N PRO A 131 13.76 9.26 -8.11
CA PRO A 131 14.45 10.49 -7.73
C PRO A 131 15.03 11.25 -8.93
N VAL A 132 15.11 10.60 -10.10
CA VAL A 132 15.69 11.21 -11.32
C VAL A 132 14.63 12.03 -12.07
N HIS A 133 13.42 11.49 -12.19
CA HIS A 133 12.31 12.13 -12.90
C HIS A 133 11.30 12.78 -11.94
N GLU A 134 11.62 12.84 -10.63
CA GLU A 134 10.75 13.41 -9.60
C GLU A 134 9.32 12.87 -9.72
N ALA A 135 9.16 11.53 -9.69
CA ALA A 135 7.87 10.87 -9.80
C ALA A 135 7.65 9.86 -8.68
N VAL A 136 6.41 9.72 -8.25
CA VAL A 136 6.03 8.77 -7.20
C VAL A 136 4.88 7.88 -7.64
N GLY A 137 4.80 6.69 -7.01
CA GLY A 137 3.71 5.75 -7.20
C GLY A 137 3.26 5.12 -5.89
N ALA A 138 1.99 4.77 -5.81
CA ALA A 138 1.41 4.01 -4.72
C ALA A 138 0.51 2.92 -5.29
N ALA A 139 0.69 1.65 -4.85
CA ALA A 139 -0.09 0.53 -5.35
C ALA A 139 -0.63 -0.34 -4.20
N HIS A 140 -1.90 -0.73 -4.33
CA HIS A 140 -2.53 -1.78 -3.54
C HIS A 140 -2.38 -3.11 -4.27
N ALA A 141 -1.74 -4.06 -3.62
CA ALA A 141 -1.37 -5.34 -4.21
C ALA A 141 -1.86 -6.50 -3.33
N GLY A 142 -3.18 -6.69 -3.25
CA GLY A 142 -3.79 -7.92 -2.76
C GLY A 142 -3.46 -9.10 -3.69
N TRP A 143 -3.79 -10.35 -3.31
CA TRP A 143 -3.38 -11.52 -4.08
C TRP A 143 -3.87 -11.52 -5.54
N ARG A 144 -5.08 -11.00 -5.82
CA ARG A 144 -5.59 -10.84 -7.19
C ARG A 144 -4.79 -9.82 -7.99
N GLY A 145 -4.51 -8.65 -7.38
CA GLY A 145 -3.65 -7.63 -7.97
C GLY A 145 -2.23 -8.13 -8.22
N ALA A 146 -1.67 -8.91 -7.28
CA ALA A 146 -0.37 -9.56 -7.43
C ALA A 146 -0.38 -10.60 -8.56
N ALA A 147 -1.42 -11.44 -8.67
CA ALA A 147 -1.59 -12.37 -9.79
C ALA A 147 -1.76 -11.66 -11.14
N CYS A 148 -2.32 -10.44 -11.15
CA CYS A 148 -2.42 -9.59 -12.33
C CYS A 148 -1.20 -8.70 -12.56
N GLY A 149 -0.15 -8.79 -11.74
CA GLY A 149 1.10 -8.05 -11.90
C GLY A 149 0.99 -6.56 -11.65
N ILE A 150 0.17 -6.09 -10.68
CA ILE A 150 -0.04 -4.66 -10.41
C ILE A 150 1.28 -3.92 -10.13
N ALA A 151 2.20 -4.52 -9.38
CA ALA A 151 3.50 -3.92 -9.08
C ALA A 151 4.31 -3.66 -10.36
N TYR A 152 4.40 -4.67 -11.24
CA TYR A 152 5.04 -4.56 -12.55
C TYR A 152 4.37 -3.48 -13.41
N LYS A 153 3.04 -3.49 -13.48
CA LYS A 153 2.27 -2.52 -14.29
C LYS A 153 2.43 -1.09 -13.80
N THR A 154 2.55 -0.90 -12.48
CA THR A 154 2.79 0.44 -11.91
C THR A 154 4.14 0.99 -12.37
N VAL A 155 5.19 0.17 -12.32
CA VAL A 155 6.51 0.54 -12.84
C VAL A 155 6.46 0.85 -14.34
N ARG A 156 5.82 -0.01 -15.14
CA ARG A 156 5.64 0.23 -16.59
C ARG A 156 4.91 1.54 -16.86
N ARG A 157 3.90 1.87 -16.05
CA ARG A 157 3.17 3.14 -16.19
C ARG A 157 4.04 4.36 -15.88
N MET A 158 4.92 4.27 -14.89
CA MET A 158 5.90 5.33 -14.62
C MET A 158 6.90 5.49 -15.77
N GLN A 159 7.36 4.39 -16.38
CA GLN A 159 8.20 4.43 -17.57
C GLN A 159 7.50 5.14 -18.75
N GLU A 160 6.24 4.79 -19.01
CA GLU A 160 5.45 5.35 -20.12
C GLU A 160 5.18 6.85 -19.96
N LEU A 161 4.89 7.29 -18.76
CA LEU A 161 4.48 8.67 -18.49
C LEU A 161 5.64 9.63 -18.23
N PHE A 162 6.66 9.14 -17.50
CA PHE A 162 7.70 10.00 -16.93
C PHE A 162 9.10 9.67 -17.47
N GLY A 163 9.24 8.60 -18.27
CA GLY A 163 10.55 8.15 -18.74
C GLY A 163 11.39 7.44 -17.68
N THR A 164 10.80 7.05 -16.56
CA THR A 164 11.46 6.35 -15.45
C THR A 164 12.33 5.18 -15.92
N ASP A 165 13.59 5.14 -15.49
CA ASP A 165 14.39 3.90 -15.56
C ASP A 165 14.09 3.06 -14.30
N PRO A 166 13.60 1.81 -14.44
CA PRO A 166 13.34 0.96 -13.28
C PRO A 166 14.56 0.71 -12.40
N GLY A 167 15.77 0.80 -12.97
CA GLY A 167 17.02 0.67 -12.23
C GLY A 167 17.26 1.78 -11.21
N ASP A 168 16.69 2.96 -11.43
CA ASP A 168 16.76 4.13 -10.55
C ASP A 168 15.61 4.17 -9.52
N LEU A 169 14.54 3.38 -9.77
CA LEU A 169 13.40 3.30 -8.85
C LEU A 169 13.78 2.74 -7.50
N ARG A 170 13.21 3.35 -6.48
CA ARG A 170 13.22 2.88 -5.10
C ARG A 170 11.82 2.44 -4.70
N ALA A 171 11.71 1.26 -4.13
CA ALA A 171 10.44 0.65 -3.77
C ALA A 171 10.40 0.25 -2.29
N ALA A 172 9.28 0.49 -1.62
CA ALA A 172 9.03 -0.01 -0.28
C ALA A 172 7.70 -0.77 -0.24
N ILE A 173 7.73 -2.01 0.25
CA ILE A 173 6.55 -2.86 0.47
C ILE A 173 6.22 -2.84 1.96
N GLY A 174 5.08 -2.25 2.33
CA GLY A 174 4.63 -2.11 3.70
C GLY A 174 4.18 -3.42 4.36
N ALA A 175 3.76 -3.31 5.62
CA ALA A 175 3.18 -4.44 6.35
C ALA A 175 1.97 -5.02 5.62
N ALA A 176 1.95 -6.35 5.52
CA ALA A 176 0.87 -7.13 4.92
C ALA A 176 0.71 -8.44 5.69
N ILE A 177 -0.31 -9.23 5.37
CA ILE A 177 -0.39 -10.59 5.91
C ILE A 177 0.82 -11.39 5.45
N GLY A 178 1.56 -11.96 6.40
CA GLY A 178 2.79 -12.69 6.11
C GLY A 178 2.53 -14.16 5.78
N LEU A 179 3.57 -14.83 5.28
CA LEU A 179 3.63 -16.28 5.03
C LEU A 179 3.15 -17.12 6.23
N CYS A 180 3.36 -16.61 7.45
CA CYS A 180 2.94 -17.28 8.70
C CYS A 180 1.42 -17.40 8.84
N CYS A 181 0.66 -16.45 8.28
CA CYS A 181 -0.78 -16.32 8.50
C CYS A 181 -1.63 -16.35 7.21
N PHE A 182 -1.01 -16.21 6.04
CA PHE A 182 -1.75 -16.21 4.78
C PHE A 182 -1.92 -17.66 4.25
N GLU A 183 -2.67 -18.44 5.00
CA GLU A 183 -3.16 -19.74 4.57
C GLU A 183 -4.28 -19.59 3.54
N THR A 184 -4.22 -20.36 2.45
CA THR A 184 -5.15 -20.31 1.31
C THR A 184 -5.50 -21.70 0.79
N ASP A 185 -6.56 -21.79 0.02
CA ASP A 185 -6.86 -22.92 -0.84
C ASP A 185 -6.04 -22.86 -2.14
N ALA A 186 -6.32 -23.76 -3.08
CA ALA A 186 -5.53 -23.91 -4.30
C ALA A 186 -5.72 -22.74 -5.29
N ASP A 187 -6.78 -21.96 -5.18
CA ASP A 187 -7.11 -20.84 -6.07
C ASP A 187 -6.03 -19.75 -6.11
N VAL A 188 -5.47 -19.41 -4.95
CA VAL A 188 -4.43 -18.38 -4.87
C VAL A 188 -3.10 -18.85 -5.45
N PRO A 189 -2.50 -20.00 -5.03
CA PRO A 189 -1.26 -20.46 -5.63
C PRO A 189 -1.40 -20.74 -7.12
N GLN A 190 -2.50 -21.33 -7.59
CA GLN A 190 -2.74 -21.56 -9.03
C GLN A 190 -2.74 -20.26 -9.84
N ALA A 191 -3.36 -19.18 -9.31
CA ALA A 191 -3.34 -17.89 -9.98
C ALA A 191 -1.93 -17.29 -10.02
N LEU A 192 -1.13 -17.45 -8.97
CA LEU A 192 0.26 -16.98 -8.93
C LEU A 192 1.18 -17.79 -9.81
N GLU A 193 1.02 -19.13 -9.88
CA GLU A 193 1.74 -20.01 -10.80
C GLU A 193 1.40 -19.68 -12.27
N ALA A 194 0.13 -19.44 -12.57
CA ALA A 194 -0.27 -19.01 -13.93
C ALA A 194 0.38 -17.69 -14.33
N ALA A 195 0.62 -16.78 -13.38
CA ALA A 195 1.19 -15.46 -13.63
C ALA A 195 2.74 -15.44 -13.68
N LEU A 196 3.41 -16.17 -12.80
CA LEU A 196 4.87 -16.14 -12.63
C LEU A 196 5.56 -17.43 -13.12
N GLY A 197 4.80 -18.48 -13.45
CA GLY A 197 5.37 -19.79 -13.76
C GLY A 197 6.14 -20.38 -12.58
N ALA A 198 7.25 -21.06 -12.85
CA ALA A 198 8.12 -21.67 -11.83
C ALA A 198 8.67 -20.65 -10.80
N GLU A 199 8.70 -19.36 -11.15
CA GLU A 199 9.17 -18.32 -10.22
C GLU A 199 8.22 -18.09 -9.03
N ALA A 200 6.99 -18.60 -9.08
CA ALA A 200 6.04 -18.52 -7.96
C ALA A 200 6.38 -19.51 -6.82
N GLU A 201 7.03 -20.63 -7.12
CA GLU A 201 7.25 -21.75 -6.19
C GLU A 201 7.82 -21.34 -4.82
N PRO A 202 8.84 -20.48 -4.71
CA PRO A 202 9.38 -20.07 -3.41
C PRO A 202 8.39 -19.33 -2.51
N TYR A 203 7.36 -18.73 -3.08
CA TYR A 203 6.40 -17.87 -2.39
C TYR A 203 5.08 -18.54 -2.03
N ILE A 204 4.90 -19.81 -2.43
CA ILE A 204 3.65 -20.56 -2.24
C ILE A 204 3.87 -21.94 -1.63
N PRO A 205 4.69 -22.10 -0.58
CA PRO A 205 4.94 -23.40 0.01
C PRO A 205 3.65 -24.04 0.54
N ARG A 206 3.57 -25.36 0.36
CA ARG A 206 2.47 -26.17 0.89
C ARG A 206 2.77 -26.59 2.34
N ARG A 207 1.77 -26.45 3.22
CA ARG A 207 1.83 -26.92 4.61
C ARG A 207 0.60 -27.78 4.92
N GLY A 208 0.79 -29.09 4.94
CA GLY A 208 -0.32 -30.03 5.06
C GLY A 208 -1.28 -29.94 3.87
N PRO A 209 -2.61 -29.80 4.08
CA PRO A 209 -3.59 -29.72 3.00
C PRO A 209 -3.69 -28.32 2.35
N LYS A 210 -3.11 -27.29 2.95
CA LYS A 210 -3.22 -25.89 2.54
C LYS A 210 -1.89 -25.32 2.02
N TRP A 211 -1.98 -24.17 1.36
CA TRP A 211 -0.83 -23.36 0.95
C TRP A 211 -0.68 -22.15 1.86
N HIS A 212 0.55 -21.72 2.03
CA HIS A 212 0.88 -20.45 2.65
C HIS A 212 1.54 -19.54 1.62
N VAL A 213 1.07 -18.31 1.51
CA VAL A 213 1.53 -17.40 0.46
C VAL A 213 2.36 -16.26 1.05
N ASP A 214 3.56 -16.07 0.52
CA ASP A 214 4.35 -14.86 0.76
C ASP A 214 3.97 -13.75 -0.22
N LEU A 215 2.89 -13.05 0.10
CA LEU A 215 2.37 -11.99 -0.76
C LEU A 215 3.36 -10.83 -0.96
N LYS A 216 4.18 -10.54 0.07
CA LYS A 216 5.22 -9.49 -0.04
C LYS A 216 6.34 -9.95 -0.97
N GLY A 217 6.78 -11.19 -0.85
CA GLY A 217 7.78 -11.79 -1.75
C GLY A 217 7.32 -11.86 -3.19
N VAL A 218 6.06 -12.23 -3.45
CA VAL A 218 5.47 -12.19 -4.81
C VAL A 218 5.53 -10.76 -5.40
N ASN A 219 5.16 -9.74 -4.63
CA ASN A 219 5.19 -8.36 -5.11
C ASN A 219 6.63 -7.86 -5.31
N ALA A 220 7.57 -8.24 -4.45
CA ALA A 220 8.99 -7.94 -4.63
C ALA A 220 9.51 -8.58 -5.92
N ARG A 221 9.14 -9.84 -6.21
CA ARG A 221 9.51 -10.52 -7.47
C ARG A 221 8.99 -9.78 -8.69
N TRP A 222 7.76 -9.25 -8.66
CA TRP A 222 7.23 -8.45 -9.76
C TRP A 222 8.00 -7.14 -9.96
N LEU A 223 8.43 -6.49 -8.89
CA LEU A 223 9.29 -5.29 -8.97
C LEU A 223 10.66 -5.63 -9.56
N GLU A 224 11.28 -6.73 -9.15
CA GLU A 224 12.54 -7.23 -9.73
C GLU A 224 12.41 -7.53 -11.23
N LYS A 225 11.31 -8.19 -11.63
CA LYS A 225 11.02 -8.45 -13.06
C LYS A 225 10.82 -7.17 -13.86
N ALA A 226 10.35 -6.11 -13.24
CA ALA A 226 10.24 -4.79 -13.86
C ALA A 226 11.60 -4.08 -13.99
N GLY A 227 12.65 -4.55 -13.29
CA GLY A 227 14.00 -3.98 -13.29
C GLY A 227 14.35 -3.17 -12.04
N VAL A 228 13.46 -3.09 -11.04
CA VAL A 228 13.71 -2.37 -9.79
C VAL A 228 14.76 -3.12 -8.97
N ARG A 229 15.79 -2.39 -8.51
CA ARG A 229 16.94 -2.97 -7.78
C ARG A 229 16.94 -2.64 -6.29
N GLN A 230 16.32 -1.53 -5.90
CA GLN A 230 16.27 -1.05 -4.53
C GLN A 230 14.88 -1.30 -3.96
N ILE A 231 14.69 -2.43 -3.31
CA ILE A 231 13.40 -2.86 -2.75
C ILE A 231 13.57 -3.11 -1.25
N ASP A 232 12.81 -2.41 -0.43
CA ASP A 232 12.73 -2.64 1.01
C ASP A 232 11.39 -3.31 1.34
N VAL A 233 11.42 -4.37 2.12
CA VAL A 233 10.23 -5.17 2.46
C VAL A 233 10.04 -5.17 3.97
N SER A 234 8.88 -4.68 4.43
CA SER A 234 8.53 -4.72 5.85
C SER A 234 8.53 -6.17 6.38
N PRO A 235 9.19 -6.44 7.50
CA PRO A 235 9.15 -7.75 8.12
C PRO A 235 7.79 -8.06 8.76
N ASP A 236 6.98 -7.04 9.05
CA ASP A 236 5.77 -7.16 9.85
C ASP A 236 4.67 -7.95 9.12
N CYS A 237 3.98 -8.79 9.89
CA CYS A 237 2.75 -9.46 9.50
C CYS A 237 1.56 -8.79 10.20
N THR A 238 0.61 -8.27 9.44
CA THR A 238 -0.57 -7.58 10.00
C THR A 238 -1.43 -8.48 10.89
N ALA A 239 -1.52 -9.76 10.57
CA ALA A 239 -2.30 -10.72 11.34
C ALA A 239 -1.58 -11.22 12.61
N CYS A 240 -0.24 -11.14 12.67
CA CYS A 240 0.53 -11.45 13.88
C CYS A 240 0.52 -10.29 14.88
N HIS A 241 0.37 -9.05 14.40
CA HIS A 241 0.43 -7.82 15.19
C HIS A 241 -0.88 -7.02 15.14
N PRO A 242 -2.01 -7.59 15.62
CA PRO A 242 -3.30 -6.92 15.61
C PRO A 242 -3.35 -5.68 16.52
N GLU A 243 -2.42 -5.56 17.47
CA GLU A 243 -2.22 -4.37 18.30
C GLU A 243 -1.65 -3.18 17.50
N LEU A 244 -0.94 -3.45 16.40
CA LEU A 244 -0.33 -2.43 15.54
C LEU A 244 -1.08 -2.21 14.23
N TYR A 245 -1.75 -3.23 13.71
CA TYR A 245 -2.32 -3.21 12.36
C TYR A 245 -3.77 -3.68 12.31
N TRP A 246 -4.53 -3.15 11.38
CA TRP A 246 -5.80 -3.72 10.96
C TRP A 246 -5.53 -4.99 10.15
N SER A 247 -6.24 -6.07 10.50
CA SER A 247 -6.16 -7.34 9.78
C SER A 247 -7.55 -7.89 9.49
N HIS A 248 -7.86 -8.04 8.22
CA HIS A 248 -9.11 -8.66 7.78
C HIS A 248 -9.19 -10.13 8.21
N ARG A 249 -8.08 -10.84 8.17
CA ARG A 249 -7.97 -12.23 8.61
C ARG A 249 -8.35 -12.41 10.09
N ARG A 250 -7.97 -11.45 10.93
CA ARG A 250 -8.24 -11.49 12.38
C ARG A 250 -9.58 -10.91 12.78
N MET A 251 -10.01 -9.83 12.14
CA MET A 251 -11.12 -8.98 12.61
C MET A 251 -12.33 -9.05 11.69
N GLY A 252 -12.22 -9.68 10.51
CA GLY A 252 -13.30 -9.71 9.53
C GLY A 252 -13.68 -8.32 9.02
N GLN A 253 -14.97 -8.05 8.92
CA GLN A 253 -15.48 -6.77 8.40
C GLN A 253 -15.47 -5.64 9.45
N ALA A 254 -15.50 -5.98 10.76
CA ALA A 254 -15.52 -5.01 11.85
C ALA A 254 -14.10 -4.48 12.13
N ARG A 255 -13.54 -3.74 11.19
CA ARG A 255 -12.18 -3.19 11.25
C ARG A 255 -12.04 -1.87 10.51
N GLY A 256 -11.04 -1.11 10.88
CA GLY A 256 -10.56 0.03 10.10
C GLY A 256 -9.66 -0.38 8.93
N ALA A 257 -8.87 0.56 8.44
CA ALA A 257 -7.81 0.33 7.47
C ALA A 257 -6.59 1.19 7.80
N GLN A 258 -5.41 0.62 7.62
CA GLN A 258 -4.16 1.38 7.49
C GLN A 258 -4.00 1.86 6.05
N ILE A 259 -3.11 2.83 5.89
CA ILE A 259 -2.74 3.37 4.57
C ILE A 259 -1.23 3.34 4.35
N ALA A 260 -0.84 3.40 3.09
CA ALA A 260 0.45 3.92 2.67
C ALA A 260 0.24 5.23 1.91
N MET A 261 1.09 6.21 2.17
CA MET A 261 1.06 7.54 1.57
C MET A 261 2.44 7.93 1.09
N ILE A 262 2.52 8.55 -0.09
CA ILE A 262 3.75 9.12 -0.65
C ILE A 262 3.44 10.43 -1.35
N CYS A 263 4.36 11.41 -1.25
CA CYS A 263 4.20 12.74 -1.81
C CYS A 263 5.56 13.33 -2.18
N LEU A 264 5.70 13.91 -3.38
CA LEU A 264 6.84 14.71 -3.81
C LEU A 264 6.93 16.02 -3.04
#